data_f2cf387c5f169856adddf057b3bdb0c1
#
_entry.id   f2cf387c5f169856adddf057b3bdb0c1
#
_cell.length_a   1.000
_cell.length_b   1.000
_cell.length_c   1.000
_cell.angle_alpha   90.00
_cell.angle_beta   90.00
_cell.angle_gamma   90.00
#
_symmetry.space_group_name_H-M   'P 1'
#
loop_
_entity.id
_entity.type
_entity.pdbx_description
1 polymer ?
#
loop_
_entity_poly.entity_id
_entity_poly.type
_entity_poly.pdbx_seq_one_letter_code
_entity_poly.pdbx_strand_id
1 'polypeptide(L)'
;MFPTDWAVLETQEPRTDLPCLVNPVKPVVGFDMRFHAGYEIRVPLRELAGASNSLTIIFRVTPEAGGERPHYFVQRIPVPEIEPNTGGEASLQGVFDLGEGRYHVDWLMRDRADRLCSFYWEAEALLAAKDRQLGMTIPPETVEAADAEPFREEPPVERAQGEPPLNVKILLNFAPPDASSPVLQPPDTLALVSILRSIAREPRVGKFSLVAFNLQEQRVFYRQENADRIDFPALGQALGSLRLGTVDLRRLSHKNGETDFLANLIQQELGGRDHPDALVFAGPKAMLEEEVPRGSLKEVGDVEYPVFYMNYNLAPQLSPWRDAIGRTVRFFRGSEFTISRPRDLWAATSDMIARIVKFRTSRRAASTAAQ
;
A
#
# COMPACT_ATOMS: atom_id res chain seq x y z
N MET A 1 -31.81 4.76 7.25
CA MET A 1 -32.11 3.40 7.67
C MET A 1 -33.57 3.38 8.06
N PHE A 2 -34.36 2.49 7.50
CA PHE A 2 -35.81 2.41 7.80
C PHE A 2 -36.04 1.44 8.97
N PRO A 3 -37.17 1.53 9.69
CA PRO A 3 -37.49 0.55 10.72
C PRO A 3 -37.52 -0.90 10.24
N THR A 4 -37.90 -1.11 8.97
CA THR A 4 -37.86 -2.43 8.31
C THR A 4 -36.48 -2.99 8.14
N ASP A 5 -35.44 -2.14 7.90
CA ASP A 5 -34.05 -2.58 7.78
C ASP A 5 -33.54 -3.15 9.10
N TRP A 6 -33.92 -2.49 10.22
CA TRP A 6 -33.57 -2.96 11.57
C TRP A 6 -34.19 -4.33 11.86
N ALA A 7 -35.48 -4.48 11.54
CA ALA A 7 -36.18 -5.73 11.77
C ALA A 7 -35.49 -6.91 11.03
N VAL A 8 -35.09 -6.70 9.78
CA VAL A 8 -34.40 -7.74 8.99
C VAL A 8 -33.03 -8.07 9.58
N LEU A 9 -32.21 -7.06 9.98
CA LEU A 9 -30.91 -7.29 10.60
C LEU A 9 -31.02 -7.98 11.98
N GLU A 10 -32.09 -7.71 12.75
CA GLU A 10 -32.30 -8.34 14.06
C GLU A 10 -32.85 -9.77 13.97
N THR A 11 -33.73 -10.05 13.00
CA THR A 11 -34.27 -11.41 12.84
C THR A 11 -33.28 -12.40 12.27
N GLN A 12 -32.26 -11.89 11.56
CA GLN A 12 -31.23 -12.70 10.86
C GLN A 12 -31.84 -13.75 9.91
N GLU A 13 -33.05 -13.52 9.42
CA GLU A 13 -33.66 -14.37 8.41
C GLU A 13 -33.19 -13.95 7.01
N PRO A 14 -32.61 -14.86 6.21
CA PRO A 14 -32.19 -14.54 4.86
C PRO A 14 -33.36 -14.10 3.99
N ARG A 15 -33.26 -12.94 3.36
CA ARG A 15 -34.24 -12.41 2.41
C ARG A 15 -33.69 -12.51 0.99
N THR A 16 -34.53 -12.94 0.07
CA THR A 16 -34.19 -13.16 -1.34
C THR A 16 -35.21 -12.52 -2.30
N ASP A 17 -35.95 -11.51 -1.81
CA ASP A 17 -36.95 -10.81 -2.63
C ASP A 17 -36.29 -10.13 -3.83
N LEU A 18 -35.08 -9.61 -3.65
CA LEU A 18 -34.16 -9.24 -4.71
C LEU A 18 -33.12 -10.37 -4.91
N PRO A 19 -33.19 -11.11 -6.02
CA PRO A 19 -32.21 -12.17 -6.27
C PRO A 19 -30.79 -11.64 -6.28
N CYS A 20 -29.95 -12.17 -5.42
CA CYS A 20 -28.55 -11.83 -5.33
C CYS A 20 -27.71 -13.02 -4.85
N LEU A 21 -26.42 -13.00 -5.16
CA LEU A 21 -25.43 -13.93 -4.62
C LEU A 21 -24.40 -13.11 -3.84
N VAL A 22 -24.32 -13.35 -2.53
CA VAL A 22 -23.32 -12.69 -1.65
C VAL A 22 -22.21 -13.67 -1.33
N ASN A 23 -20.98 -13.28 -1.63
CA ASN A 23 -19.78 -14.03 -1.31
C ASN A 23 -18.94 -13.22 -0.30
N PRO A 24 -18.84 -13.64 0.96
CA PRO A 24 -17.94 -13.01 1.92
C PRO A 24 -16.48 -13.13 1.50
N VAL A 25 -15.73 -12.04 1.62
CA VAL A 25 -14.29 -12.01 1.44
C VAL A 25 -13.63 -12.24 2.81
N LYS A 26 -12.83 -13.30 2.91
CA LYS A 26 -12.13 -13.64 4.16
C LYS A 26 -11.17 -12.52 4.56
N PRO A 27 -11.06 -12.20 5.87
CA PRO A 27 -10.09 -11.24 6.37
C PRO A 27 -8.65 -11.63 6.00
N VAL A 28 -7.91 -10.71 5.40
CA VAL A 28 -6.51 -10.89 5.01
C VAL A 28 -5.70 -9.68 5.49
N VAL A 29 -4.55 -9.93 6.09
CA VAL A 29 -3.64 -8.85 6.51
C VAL A 29 -3.06 -8.14 5.30
N GLY A 30 -3.25 -6.83 5.23
CA GLY A 30 -2.66 -5.96 4.23
C GLY A 30 -1.26 -5.44 4.62
N PHE A 31 -0.57 -4.81 3.68
CA PHE A 31 0.74 -4.17 3.93
C PHE A 31 0.66 -2.99 4.92
N ASP A 32 -0.52 -2.44 5.15
CA ASP A 32 -0.82 -1.42 6.14
C ASP A 32 -1.01 -1.98 7.57
N MET A 33 -0.83 -3.30 7.74
CA MET A 33 -1.00 -4.03 9.01
C MET A 33 -2.43 -3.92 9.57
N ARG A 34 -3.43 -4.05 8.67
CA ARG A 34 -4.85 -4.16 8.96
C ARG A 34 -5.40 -5.45 8.38
N PHE A 35 -6.45 -5.99 8.94
CA PHE A 35 -7.23 -7.03 8.27
C PHE A 35 -8.24 -6.37 7.34
N HIS A 36 -8.13 -6.62 6.05
CA HIS A 36 -9.14 -6.25 5.06
C HIS A 36 -10.14 -7.38 4.92
N ALA A 37 -11.38 -7.10 5.21
CA ALA A 37 -12.52 -7.97 5.04
C ALA A 37 -13.54 -7.32 4.09
N GLY A 38 -14.54 -8.08 3.64
CA GLY A 38 -15.54 -7.49 2.76
C GLY A 38 -16.49 -8.51 2.18
N TYR A 39 -17.07 -8.15 1.05
CA TYR A 39 -18.02 -8.97 0.31
C TYR A 39 -18.00 -8.65 -1.19
N GLU A 40 -18.33 -9.65 -1.99
CA GLU A 40 -18.71 -9.51 -3.39
C GLU A 40 -20.18 -9.87 -3.55
N ILE A 41 -20.90 -9.10 -4.36
CA ILE A 41 -22.29 -9.36 -4.67
C ILE A 41 -22.44 -9.48 -6.18
N ARG A 42 -23.25 -10.46 -6.60
CA ARG A 42 -23.71 -10.56 -7.99
C ARG A 42 -25.22 -10.44 -8.01
N VAL A 43 -25.71 -9.54 -8.85
CA VAL A 43 -27.15 -9.28 -9.07
C VAL A 43 -27.44 -9.44 -10.57
N PRO A 44 -28.38 -10.30 -10.99
CA PRO A 44 -28.73 -10.40 -12.40
C PRO A 44 -29.23 -9.04 -12.92
N LEU A 45 -28.70 -8.57 -14.07
CA LEU A 45 -29.04 -7.25 -14.61
C LEU A 45 -30.54 -7.10 -14.91
N ARG A 46 -31.21 -8.18 -15.28
CA ARG A 46 -32.68 -8.20 -15.47
C ARG A 46 -33.46 -7.79 -14.22
N GLU A 47 -32.93 -8.04 -13.03
CA GLU A 47 -33.56 -7.67 -11.75
C GLU A 47 -33.42 -6.17 -11.45
N LEU A 48 -32.45 -5.54 -12.05
CA LEU A 48 -32.19 -4.09 -11.94
C LEU A 48 -32.72 -3.30 -13.14
N ALA A 49 -33.36 -3.98 -14.10
CA ALA A 49 -33.85 -3.37 -15.33
C ALA A 49 -34.95 -2.35 -15.08
N GLY A 50 -35.03 -1.38 -15.98
CA GLY A 50 -36.00 -0.28 -15.95
C GLY A 50 -35.34 1.08 -15.75
N ALA A 51 -36.17 2.10 -15.44
CA ALA A 51 -35.70 3.45 -15.16
C ALA A 51 -34.72 3.48 -13.98
N SER A 52 -33.80 4.46 -13.98
CA SER A 52 -32.72 4.62 -13.00
C SER A 52 -33.10 4.13 -11.59
N ASN A 53 -32.36 3.15 -11.10
CA ASN A 53 -32.55 2.53 -9.79
C ASN A 53 -31.46 3.00 -8.81
N SER A 54 -31.61 2.68 -7.54
CA SER A 54 -30.61 2.94 -6.50
C SER A 54 -30.58 1.75 -5.57
N LEU A 55 -29.42 1.18 -5.40
CA LEU A 55 -29.19 0.16 -4.39
C LEU A 55 -28.67 0.80 -3.11
N THR A 56 -29.25 0.45 -1.99
CA THR A 56 -28.75 0.82 -0.67
C THR A 56 -28.27 -0.44 0.04
N ILE A 57 -26.97 -0.48 0.34
CA ILE A 57 -26.37 -1.56 1.11
C ILE A 57 -26.15 -1.05 2.52
N ILE A 58 -26.60 -1.82 3.49
CA ILE A 58 -26.42 -1.57 4.91
C ILE A 58 -25.80 -2.82 5.51
N PHE A 59 -24.74 -2.67 6.26
CA PHE A 59 -24.19 -3.79 7.00
C PHE A 59 -23.73 -3.36 8.39
N ARG A 60 -23.86 -4.28 9.31
CA ARG A 60 -23.46 -4.17 10.71
C ARG A 60 -22.37 -5.17 10.99
N VAL A 61 -21.27 -4.72 11.60
CA VAL A 61 -20.17 -5.56 12.03
C VAL A 61 -20.08 -5.49 13.54
N THR A 62 -20.22 -6.63 14.20
CA THR A 62 -20.26 -6.76 15.64
C THR A 62 -19.11 -7.64 16.12
N PRO A 63 -18.19 -7.16 16.98
CA PRO A 63 -17.18 -8.01 17.63
C PRO A 63 -17.82 -9.06 18.55
N GLU A 64 -17.31 -10.30 18.54
CA GLU A 64 -17.82 -11.37 19.42
C GLU A 64 -17.47 -11.17 20.90
N ALA A 65 -16.32 -10.59 21.21
CA ALA A 65 -15.83 -10.49 22.59
C ALA A 65 -16.63 -9.54 23.50
N GLY A 66 -17.68 -8.90 22.97
CA GLY A 66 -18.75 -8.31 23.75
C GLY A 66 -18.39 -7.11 24.62
N GLY A 67 -17.79 -6.08 24.07
CA GLY A 67 -17.50 -4.82 24.78
C GLY A 67 -17.73 -3.59 23.90
N GLU A 68 -17.59 -3.71 22.63
CA GLU A 68 -17.76 -2.63 21.67
C GLU A 68 -19.16 -2.65 21.02
N ARG A 69 -19.61 -1.44 20.65
CA ARG A 69 -20.90 -1.28 19.97
C ARG A 69 -20.79 -1.75 18.53
N PRO A 70 -21.87 -2.30 17.96
CA PRO A 70 -21.91 -2.63 16.54
C PRO A 70 -21.57 -1.41 15.66
N HIS A 71 -20.74 -1.63 14.65
CA HIS A 71 -20.41 -0.64 13.65
C HIS A 71 -21.33 -0.77 12.44
N TYR A 72 -21.90 0.33 12.00
CA TYR A 72 -22.84 0.37 10.88
C TYR A 72 -22.24 1.10 9.68
N PHE A 73 -22.38 0.49 8.52
CA PHE A 73 -21.96 1.05 7.25
C PHE A 73 -23.15 1.17 6.29
N VAL A 74 -23.16 2.24 5.52
CA VAL A 74 -24.20 2.48 4.51
C VAL A 74 -23.53 2.88 3.21
N GLN A 75 -23.80 2.14 2.15
CA GLN A 75 -23.33 2.42 0.80
C GLN A 75 -24.54 2.64 -0.11
N ARG A 76 -24.53 3.69 -0.91
CA ARG A 76 -25.56 3.98 -1.92
C ARG A 76 -24.94 3.94 -3.30
N ILE A 77 -25.51 3.12 -4.16
CA ILE A 77 -24.99 2.84 -5.51
C ILE A 77 -26.08 3.26 -6.50
N PRO A 78 -25.85 4.31 -7.30
CA PRO A 78 -26.74 4.65 -8.38
C PRO A 78 -26.64 3.58 -9.47
N VAL A 79 -27.77 3.05 -9.90
CA VAL A 79 -27.86 2.09 -11.01
C VAL A 79 -28.40 2.86 -12.22
N PRO A 80 -27.65 2.89 -13.35
CA PRO A 80 -28.14 3.54 -14.56
C PRO A 80 -29.37 2.82 -15.11
N GLU A 81 -30.04 3.42 -16.09
CA GLU A 81 -31.10 2.76 -16.82
C GLU A 81 -30.58 1.52 -17.53
N ILE A 82 -31.25 0.39 -17.34
CA ILE A 82 -30.92 -0.90 -17.92
C ILE A 82 -32.09 -1.39 -18.75
N GLU A 83 -31.82 -1.81 -19.97
CA GLU A 83 -32.85 -2.38 -20.84
C GLU A 83 -33.42 -3.69 -20.26
N PRO A 84 -34.76 -3.94 -20.36
CA PRO A 84 -35.42 -5.07 -19.71
C PRO A 84 -34.87 -6.47 -20.04
N ASN A 85 -34.26 -6.64 -21.21
CA ASN A 85 -33.75 -7.92 -21.68
C ASN A 85 -32.22 -8.03 -21.60
N THR A 86 -31.57 -7.13 -20.85
CA THR A 86 -30.11 -7.16 -20.70
C THR A 86 -29.68 -8.42 -19.92
N GLY A 87 -28.88 -9.25 -20.57
CA GLY A 87 -28.27 -10.42 -19.93
C GLY A 87 -27.02 -10.05 -19.13
N GLY A 88 -26.59 -10.97 -18.24
CA GLY A 88 -25.41 -10.79 -17.41
C GLY A 88 -25.71 -10.43 -15.96
N GLU A 89 -24.67 -10.12 -15.22
CA GLU A 89 -24.73 -9.81 -13.78
C GLU A 89 -23.98 -8.50 -13.49
N ALA A 90 -24.53 -7.69 -12.60
CA ALA A 90 -23.80 -6.61 -11.95
C ALA A 90 -22.97 -7.18 -10.82
N SER A 91 -21.67 -6.85 -10.78
CA SER A 91 -20.78 -7.19 -9.67
C SER A 91 -20.52 -5.94 -8.84
N LEU A 92 -20.80 -6.05 -7.54
CA LEU A 92 -20.56 -5.00 -6.56
C LEU A 92 -19.67 -5.56 -5.45
N GLN A 93 -18.89 -4.70 -4.82
CA GLN A 93 -18.03 -5.09 -3.71
C GLN A 93 -18.01 -4.02 -2.63
N GLY A 94 -17.80 -4.46 -1.40
CA GLY A 94 -17.54 -3.58 -0.27
C GLY A 94 -16.40 -4.12 0.58
N VAL A 95 -15.65 -3.21 1.17
CA VAL A 95 -14.49 -3.54 2.02
C VAL A 95 -14.61 -2.77 3.33
N PHE A 96 -14.17 -3.38 4.41
CA PHE A 96 -14.00 -2.77 5.73
C PHE A 96 -12.77 -3.34 6.42
N ASP A 97 -12.23 -2.59 7.38
CA ASP A 97 -11.00 -2.94 8.07
C ASP A 97 -11.29 -3.44 9.49
N LEU A 98 -10.53 -4.45 9.92
CA LEU A 98 -10.70 -5.11 11.21
C LEU A 98 -9.38 -5.13 11.99
N GLY A 99 -9.47 -5.00 13.32
CA GLY A 99 -8.45 -5.46 14.24
C GLY A 99 -8.45 -6.98 14.38
N GLU A 100 -7.51 -7.54 15.14
CA GLU A 100 -7.51 -8.99 15.42
C GLU A 100 -8.73 -9.35 16.27
N GLY A 101 -9.52 -10.37 15.84
CA GLY A 101 -10.72 -10.79 16.54
C GLY A 101 -11.66 -11.63 15.69
N ARG A 102 -12.82 -11.92 16.26
CA ARG A 102 -13.94 -12.58 15.57
C ARG A 102 -15.11 -11.61 15.52
N TYR A 103 -15.81 -11.62 14.40
CA TYR A 103 -16.87 -10.67 14.10
C TYR A 103 -18.06 -11.35 13.47
N HIS A 104 -19.25 -10.92 13.86
CA HIS A 104 -20.47 -11.25 13.17
C HIS A 104 -20.86 -10.12 12.22
N VAL A 105 -21.19 -10.46 10.98
CA VAL A 105 -21.58 -9.49 9.95
C VAL A 105 -23.03 -9.76 9.52
N ASP A 106 -23.88 -8.76 9.76
CA ASP A 106 -25.26 -8.72 9.27
C ASP A 106 -25.30 -7.79 8.07
N TRP A 107 -25.73 -8.27 6.92
CA TRP A 107 -25.69 -7.55 5.66
C TRP A 107 -27.04 -7.53 4.96
N LEU A 108 -27.40 -6.38 4.41
CA LEU A 108 -28.67 -6.14 3.76
C LEU A 108 -28.46 -5.23 2.55
N MET A 109 -29.04 -5.59 1.41
CA MET A 109 -29.18 -4.75 0.23
C MET A 109 -30.66 -4.54 -0.10
N ARG A 110 -31.01 -3.30 -0.42
CA ARG A 110 -32.37 -2.92 -0.82
C ARG A 110 -32.33 -2.12 -2.11
N ASP A 111 -33.28 -2.40 -3.01
CA ASP A 111 -33.52 -1.59 -4.20
C ASP A 111 -34.54 -0.49 -3.95
N ARG A 112 -34.82 0.31 -4.99
CA ARG A 112 -35.82 1.38 -4.94
C ARG A 112 -37.25 0.88 -4.76
N ALA A 113 -37.55 -0.36 -5.11
CA ALA A 113 -38.88 -0.99 -4.95
C ALA A 113 -39.03 -1.69 -3.60
N ASP A 114 -38.10 -1.46 -2.66
CA ASP A 114 -38.05 -2.07 -1.33
C ASP A 114 -37.87 -3.61 -1.35
N ARG A 115 -37.43 -4.19 -2.48
CA ARG A 115 -37.03 -5.61 -2.52
C ARG A 115 -35.72 -5.78 -1.81
N LEU A 116 -35.59 -6.85 -1.01
CA LEU A 116 -34.49 -7.09 -0.11
C LEU A 116 -33.68 -8.33 -0.52
N CYS A 117 -32.37 -8.23 -0.32
CA CYS A 117 -31.44 -9.35 -0.23
C CYS A 117 -30.67 -9.22 1.07
N SER A 118 -30.64 -10.24 1.93
CA SER A 118 -29.85 -10.22 3.16
C SER A 118 -28.99 -11.47 3.31
N PHE A 119 -27.86 -11.32 3.99
CA PHE A 119 -26.90 -12.37 4.21
C PHE A 119 -26.17 -12.17 5.54
N TYR A 120 -25.76 -13.26 6.20
CA TYR A 120 -25.15 -13.22 7.54
C TYR A 120 -23.95 -14.16 7.55
N TRP A 121 -22.82 -13.75 8.15
CA TRP A 121 -21.64 -14.58 8.23
C TRP A 121 -20.72 -14.20 9.38
N GLU A 122 -19.84 -15.12 9.75
CA GLU A 122 -18.73 -14.90 10.68
C GLU A 122 -17.46 -14.50 9.92
N ALA A 123 -16.74 -13.50 10.42
CA ALA A 123 -15.45 -13.06 9.89
C ALA A 123 -14.36 -13.27 10.95
N GLU A 124 -13.42 -14.16 10.66
CA GLU A 124 -12.29 -14.45 11.57
C GLU A 124 -11.04 -13.69 11.11
N ALA A 125 -10.69 -12.63 11.81
CA ALA A 125 -9.49 -11.83 11.60
C ALA A 125 -8.40 -12.24 12.60
N LEU A 126 -7.81 -13.42 12.42
CA LEU A 126 -6.83 -14.00 13.35
C LEU A 126 -5.45 -14.10 12.69
N LEU A 127 -4.42 -13.63 13.43
CA LEU A 127 -3.04 -13.78 12.99
C LEU A 127 -2.60 -15.26 13.01
N ALA A 128 -2.00 -15.71 11.92
CA ALA A 128 -1.34 -17.00 11.91
C ALA A 128 -0.20 -17.04 12.96
N ALA A 129 0.13 -18.22 13.50
CA ALA A 129 1.15 -18.37 14.53
C ALA A 129 2.51 -17.72 14.16
N LYS A 130 2.87 -17.76 12.89
CA LYS A 130 4.11 -17.15 12.34
C LYS A 130 4.06 -15.62 12.22
N ASP A 131 2.88 -15.02 12.32
CA ASP A 131 2.65 -13.59 12.11
C ASP A 131 2.26 -12.86 13.42
N ARG A 132 2.25 -13.56 14.57
CA ARG A 132 1.86 -13.03 15.90
C ARG A 132 2.69 -11.83 16.39
N GLN A 133 3.87 -11.64 15.83
CA GLN A 133 4.74 -10.51 16.18
C GLN A 133 4.47 -9.24 15.38
N LEU A 134 3.53 -9.29 14.40
CA LEU A 134 3.17 -8.12 13.62
C LEU A 134 2.49 -7.09 14.53
N GLY A 135 2.97 -5.85 14.49
CA GLY A 135 2.28 -4.73 15.13
C GLY A 135 1.10 -4.30 14.25
N MET A 136 -0.11 -4.72 14.62
CA MET A 136 -1.32 -4.31 13.93
C MET A 136 -1.63 -2.83 14.18
N THR A 137 -2.14 -2.14 13.16
CA THR A 137 -2.44 -0.69 13.24
C THR A 137 -3.83 -0.40 13.78
N ILE A 138 -4.74 -1.38 13.75
CA ILE A 138 -6.06 -1.32 14.38
C ILE A 138 -6.02 -2.14 15.66
N PRO A 139 -6.52 -1.61 16.80
CA PRO A 139 -6.63 -2.37 18.04
C PRO A 139 -7.48 -3.64 17.86
N PRO A 140 -7.25 -4.70 18.65
CA PRO A 140 -8.11 -5.88 18.63
C PRO A 140 -9.58 -5.52 18.84
N GLU A 141 -10.49 -6.32 18.28
CA GLU A 141 -11.96 -6.20 18.37
C GLU A 141 -12.53 -4.86 17.84
N THR A 142 -11.73 -4.10 17.09
CA THR A 142 -12.14 -2.79 16.52
C THR A 142 -12.47 -2.92 15.04
N VAL A 143 -13.45 -2.14 14.57
CA VAL A 143 -13.90 -2.09 13.18
C VAL A 143 -13.75 -0.66 12.65
N GLU A 144 -13.13 -0.50 11.50
CA GLU A 144 -12.98 0.78 10.82
C GLU A 144 -13.51 0.71 9.37
N ALA A 145 -13.88 1.85 8.83
CA ALA A 145 -14.13 1.95 7.39
C ALA A 145 -12.81 1.75 6.63
N ALA A 146 -12.86 1.02 5.52
CA ALA A 146 -11.68 0.88 4.68
C ALA A 146 -11.20 2.25 4.21
N ASP A 147 -9.89 2.46 4.31
CA ASP A 147 -9.26 3.72 3.90
C ASP A 147 -9.24 3.80 2.37
N ALA A 148 -10.11 4.65 1.82
CA ALA A 148 -10.18 4.86 0.38
C ALA A 148 -9.06 5.79 -0.15
N GLU A 149 -8.34 6.49 0.74
CA GLU A 149 -7.32 7.46 0.38
C GLU A 149 -5.91 6.99 0.79
N PRO A 150 -5.16 6.34 -0.11
CA PRO A 150 -3.83 5.82 0.22
C PRO A 150 -2.83 6.92 0.60
N PHE A 151 -3.06 8.17 0.23
CA PHE A 151 -2.17 9.30 0.50
C PHE A 151 -2.67 10.23 1.62
N ARG A 152 -3.49 9.71 2.53
CA ARG A 152 -3.93 10.48 3.71
C ARG A 152 -2.73 10.83 4.61
N GLU A 153 -2.79 12.01 5.24
CA GLU A 153 -1.80 12.46 6.20
C GLU A 153 -1.63 11.45 7.36
N GLU A 154 -0.38 11.17 7.72
CA GLU A 154 -0.08 10.32 8.86
C GLU A 154 -0.15 11.12 10.18
N PRO A 155 -0.68 10.51 11.25
CA PRO A 155 -0.64 11.14 12.56
C PRO A 155 0.81 11.35 13.02
N PRO A 156 1.07 12.36 13.87
CA PRO A 156 2.39 12.60 14.41
C PRO A 156 2.86 11.40 15.25
N VAL A 157 4.13 11.04 15.10
CA VAL A 157 4.76 9.93 15.82
C VAL A 157 5.58 10.49 17.00
N GLU A 158 5.39 9.94 18.20
CA GLU A 158 6.29 10.22 19.32
C GLU A 158 7.69 9.70 19.00
N ARG A 159 8.67 10.61 19.01
CA ARG A 159 10.06 10.26 18.70
C ARG A 159 10.75 9.65 19.90
N ALA A 160 11.61 8.66 19.65
CA ALA A 160 12.41 8.02 20.68
C ALA A 160 13.30 9.08 21.38
N GLN A 161 13.29 9.10 22.71
CA GLN A 161 14.11 10.00 23.50
C GLN A 161 15.52 9.43 23.72
N GLY A 162 16.50 10.31 23.91
CA GLY A 162 17.86 9.92 24.32
C GLY A 162 18.91 9.84 23.22
N GLU A 163 18.54 9.66 21.96
CA GLU A 163 19.45 9.70 20.81
C GLU A 163 19.00 10.70 19.76
N PRO A 164 19.93 11.37 19.02
CA PRO A 164 19.54 12.18 17.89
C PRO A 164 18.79 11.34 16.86
N PRO A 165 17.69 11.85 16.32
CA PRO A 165 16.89 11.12 15.35
C PRO A 165 17.69 10.77 14.08
N LEU A 166 17.31 9.69 13.42
CA LEU A 166 17.90 9.27 12.16
C LEU A 166 17.40 10.18 11.02
N ASN A 167 18.28 10.48 10.08
CA ASN A 167 17.96 11.11 8.80
C ASN A 167 17.98 10.04 7.69
N VAL A 168 16.83 9.76 7.10
CA VAL A 168 16.70 8.72 6.06
C VAL A 168 16.31 9.34 4.73
N LYS A 169 17.10 9.06 3.69
CA LYS A 169 16.80 9.44 2.31
C LYS A 169 16.16 8.26 1.57
N ILE A 170 15.00 8.49 0.95
CA ILE A 170 14.21 7.46 0.28
C ILE A 170 14.08 7.79 -1.21
N LEU A 171 14.44 6.84 -2.06
CA LEU A 171 14.26 6.90 -3.51
C LEU A 171 13.16 5.90 -3.89
N LEU A 172 11.95 6.41 -4.18
CA LEU A 172 10.76 5.60 -4.37
C LEU A 172 10.37 5.54 -5.85
N ASN A 173 10.39 4.32 -6.42
CA ASN A 173 9.98 4.06 -7.79
C ASN A 173 8.49 3.73 -7.88
N PHE A 174 7.71 4.55 -8.56
CA PHE A 174 6.30 4.34 -8.87
C PHE A 174 6.05 3.79 -10.28
N ALA A 175 7.03 3.14 -10.89
CA ALA A 175 6.79 2.40 -12.11
C ALA A 175 5.98 1.13 -11.82
N PRO A 176 5.12 0.66 -12.75
CA PRO A 176 4.43 -0.62 -12.60
C PRO A 176 5.45 -1.78 -12.50
N PRO A 177 5.12 -2.87 -11.76
CA PRO A 177 5.97 -4.05 -11.71
C PRO A 177 6.02 -4.81 -13.04
N ASP A 178 5.01 -4.66 -13.88
CA ASP A 178 4.94 -5.21 -15.23
C ASP A 178 5.19 -4.10 -16.26
N ALA A 179 6.26 -4.23 -17.04
CA ALA A 179 6.63 -3.27 -18.07
C ALA A 179 5.55 -3.10 -19.18
N SER A 180 4.68 -4.08 -19.36
CA SER A 180 3.56 -4.01 -20.30
C SER A 180 2.35 -3.22 -19.73
N SER A 181 2.31 -3.00 -18.42
CA SER A 181 1.26 -2.19 -17.77
C SER A 181 1.59 -0.70 -17.88
N PRO A 182 0.68 0.14 -18.41
CA PRO A 182 0.91 1.58 -18.46
C PRO A 182 0.68 2.28 -17.12
N VAL A 183 0.08 1.60 -16.14
CA VAL A 183 -0.39 2.21 -14.89
C VAL A 183 -0.09 1.30 -13.70
N LEU A 184 0.35 1.91 -12.61
CA LEU A 184 0.46 1.24 -11.32
C LEU A 184 -0.95 0.88 -10.81
N GLN A 185 -1.14 -0.37 -10.44
CA GLN A 185 -2.43 -0.81 -9.92
C GLN A 185 -2.67 -0.32 -8.48
N PRO A 186 -3.95 -0.15 -8.05
CA PRO A 186 -4.24 0.29 -6.68
C PRO A 186 -3.58 -0.55 -5.58
N PRO A 187 -3.52 -1.89 -5.65
CA PRO A 187 -2.80 -2.70 -4.67
C PRO A 187 -1.30 -2.41 -4.60
N ASP A 188 -0.66 -2.13 -5.76
CA ASP A 188 0.75 -1.79 -5.81
C ASP A 188 1.01 -0.42 -5.18
N THR A 189 0.13 0.55 -5.48
CA THR A 189 0.19 1.89 -4.87
C THR A 189 0.07 1.78 -3.34
N LEU A 190 -0.89 1.00 -2.84
CA LEU A 190 -1.07 0.78 -1.41
C LEU A 190 0.17 0.14 -0.77
N ALA A 191 0.78 -0.85 -1.42
CA ALA A 191 2.00 -1.49 -0.93
C ALA A 191 3.18 -0.50 -0.86
N LEU A 192 3.39 0.32 -1.89
CA LEU A 192 4.46 1.33 -1.91
C LEU A 192 4.25 2.41 -0.84
N VAL A 193 3.02 2.88 -0.68
CA VAL A 193 2.68 3.83 0.39
C VAL A 193 2.87 3.18 1.76
N SER A 194 2.53 1.90 1.92
CA SER A 194 2.75 1.16 3.18
C SER A 194 4.24 1.00 3.51
N ILE A 195 5.11 0.83 2.51
CA ILE A 195 6.57 0.86 2.72
C ILE A 195 7.00 2.23 3.27
N LEU A 196 6.54 3.33 2.68
CA LEU A 196 6.82 4.67 3.20
C LEU A 196 6.29 4.87 4.62
N ARG A 197 5.04 4.45 4.87
CA ARG A 197 4.41 4.55 6.19
C ARG A 197 5.17 3.77 7.25
N SER A 198 5.68 2.57 6.92
CA SER A 198 6.46 1.77 7.86
C SER A 198 7.75 2.48 8.31
N ILE A 199 8.39 3.24 7.41
CA ILE A 199 9.56 4.05 7.72
C ILE A 199 9.15 5.34 8.47
N ALA A 200 8.07 6.01 8.05
CA ALA A 200 7.58 7.25 8.63
C ALA A 200 7.14 7.07 10.11
N ARG A 201 6.56 5.91 10.42
CA ARG A 201 6.09 5.53 11.78
C ARG A 201 7.19 5.07 12.70
N GLU A 202 8.42 4.88 12.21
CA GLU A 202 9.53 4.46 13.05
C GLU A 202 9.96 5.57 14.02
N PRO A 203 9.87 5.38 15.36
CA PRO A 203 10.13 6.43 16.34
C PRO A 203 11.56 6.97 16.31
N ARG A 204 12.52 6.19 15.81
CA ARG A 204 13.94 6.58 15.73
C ARG A 204 14.26 7.45 14.51
N VAL A 205 13.40 7.49 13.50
CA VAL A 205 13.58 8.34 12.30
C VAL A 205 12.88 9.66 12.52
N GLY A 206 13.60 10.77 12.41
CA GLY A 206 13.05 12.12 12.64
C GLY A 206 13.26 13.10 11.50
N LYS A 207 14.05 12.72 10.49
CA LYS A 207 14.24 13.51 9.26
C LYS A 207 14.10 12.64 8.03
N PHE A 208 13.42 13.15 7.03
CA PHE A 208 13.10 12.46 5.79
C PHE A 208 13.48 13.31 4.59
N SER A 209 14.20 12.71 3.66
CA SER A 209 14.33 13.21 2.29
C SER A 209 13.71 12.18 1.37
N LEU A 210 12.76 12.59 0.53
CA LEU A 210 12.03 11.71 -0.38
C LEU A 210 12.16 12.19 -1.81
N VAL A 211 12.56 11.29 -2.69
CA VAL A 211 12.55 11.48 -4.14
C VAL A 211 11.66 10.40 -4.76
N ALA A 212 10.49 10.79 -5.25
CA ALA A 212 9.61 9.88 -5.96
C ALA A 212 9.79 10.03 -7.48
N PHE A 213 10.01 8.91 -8.14
CA PHE A 213 10.25 8.86 -9.57
C PHE A 213 9.45 7.73 -10.24
N ASN A 214 9.29 7.85 -11.53
CA ASN A 214 8.78 6.77 -12.36
C ASN A 214 9.85 6.42 -13.38
N LEU A 215 10.35 5.18 -13.33
CA LEU A 215 11.43 4.72 -14.17
C LEU A 215 11.01 4.62 -15.64
N GLN A 216 9.80 4.11 -15.92
CA GLN A 216 9.27 4.04 -17.30
C GLN A 216 9.10 5.42 -17.92
N GLU A 217 8.69 6.42 -17.10
CA GLU A 217 8.56 7.80 -17.56
C GLU A 217 9.86 8.60 -17.50
N GLN A 218 10.96 8.00 -16.99
CA GLN A 218 12.26 8.66 -16.86
C GLN A 218 12.15 10.04 -16.18
N ARG A 219 11.35 10.11 -15.12
CA ARG A 219 11.00 11.37 -14.49
C ARG A 219 10.96 11.28 -12.97
N VAL A 220 11.60 12.27 -12.32
CA VAL A 220 11.31 12.58 -10.91
C VAL A 220 10.10 13.52 -10.89
N PHE A 221 9.04 13.12 -10.17
CA PHE A 221 7.80 13.89 -10.11
C PHE A 221 7.52 14.51 -8.74
N TYR A 222 8.22 14.05 -7.70
CA TYR A 222 8.11 14.62 -6.37
C TYR A 222 9.47 14.63 -5.67
N ARG A 223 9.75 15.70 -4.93
CA ARG A 223 10.94 15.84 -4.11
C ARG A 223 10.62 16.58 -2.81
N GLN A 224 11.10 16.03 -1.71
CA GLN A 224 11.01 16.63 -0.39
C GLN A 224 12.36 16.46 0.30
N GLU A 225 12.89 17.49 0.92
CA GLU A 225 14.22 17.47 1.50
C GLU A 225 14.18 17.82 3.00
N ASN A 226 14.89 17.03 3.80
CA ASN A 226 15.15 17.26 5.22
C ASN A 226 13.92 17.66 6.07
N ALA A 227 12.77 17.06 5.81
CA ALA A 227 11.53 17.33 6.51
C ALA A 227 11.35 16.47 7.76
N ASP A 228 10.58 16.96 8.73
CA ASP A 228 10.28 16.23 9.97
C ASP A 228 9.25 15.11 9.78
N ARG A 229 8.52 15.14 8.67
CA ARG A 229 7.53 14.12 8.27
C ARG A 229 7.40 14.06 6.75
N ILE A 230 6.91 12.92 6.26
CA ILE A 230 6.60 12.76 4.84
C ILE A 230 5.24 13.40 4.56
N ASP A 231 5.17 14.23 3.53
CA ASP A 231 3.93 14.86 3.04
C ASP A 231 3.23 13.93 2.05
N PHE A 232 2.43 13.02 2.58
CA PHE A 232 1.67 12.06 1.78
C PHE A 232 0.64 12.72 0.84
N PRO A 233 -0.14 13.75 1.27
CA PRO A 233 -1.05 14.44 0.37
C PRO A 233 -0.35 15.08 -0.83
N ALA A 234 0.77 15.77 -0.63
CA ALA A 234 1.53 16.37 -1.73
C ALA A 234 2.12 15.31 -2.67
N LEU A 235 2.60 14.17 -2.13
CA LEU A 235 3.05 13.04 -2.92
C LEU A 235 1.91 12.49 -3.79
N GLY A 236 0.70 12.30 -3.22
CA GLY A 236 -0.48 11.81 -3.94
C GLY A 236 -0.91 12.75 -5.06
N GLN A 237 -0.92 14.07 -4.80
CA GLN A 237 -1.21 15.09 -5.83
C GLN A 237 -0.18 15.04 -6.97
N ALA A 238 1.11 14.92 -6.64
CA ALA A 238 2.18 14.82 -7.62
C ALA A 238 2.04 13.55 -8.47
N LEU A 239 1.71 12.41 -7.86
CA LEU A 239 1.45 11.15 -8.58
C LEU A 239 0.25 11.28 -9.52
N GLY A 240 -0.84 11.91 -9.08
CA GLY A 240 -2.02 12.17 -9.89
C GLY A 240 -1.75 13.11 -11.08
N SER A 241 -0.69 13.90 -11.03
CA SER A 241 -0.26 14.77 -12.15
C SER A 241 0.48 14.01 -13.27
N LEU A 242 0.89 12.76 -13.03
CA LEU A 242 1.50 11.92 -14.05
C LEU A 242 0.43 11.53 -15.07
N ARG A 243 0.69 11.79 -16.34
CA ARG A 243 -0.16 11.35 -17.46
C ARG A 243 0.19 9.90 -17.80
N LEU A 244 -0.14 8.99 -16.88
CA LEU A 244 0.10 7.58 -17.08
C LEU A 244 -0.63 7.08 -18.34
N GLY A 245 0.06 6.28 -19.16
CA GLY A 245 -0.50 5.72 -20.39
C GLY A 245 -0.34 6.59 -21.66
N THR A 246 0.32 7.75 -21.59
CA THR A 246 0.72 8.49 -22.78
C THR A 246 2.11 8.04 -23.24
N VAL A 247 2.18 7.44 -24.44
CA VAL A 247 3.46 7.04 -25.03
C VAL A 247 4.11 8.26 -25.69
N ASP A 248 5.23 8.72 -25.12
CA ASP A 248 6.07 9.72 -25.78
C ASP A 248 6.95 9.02 -26.83
N LEU A 249 6.67 9.24 -28.13
CA LEU A 249 7.42 8.65 -29.25
C LEU A 249 8.91 8.98 -29.22
N ARG A 250 9.30 10.11 -28.60
CA ARG A 250 10.72 10.47 -28.43
C ARG A 250 11.44 9.54 -27.46
N ARG A 251 10.73 9.02 -26.45
CA ARG A 251 11.30 8.07 -25.49
C ARG A 251 11.51 6.69 -26.10
N LEU A 252 10.63 6.24 -26.99
CA LEU A 252 10.79 4.98 -27.72
C LEU A 252 12.03 4.95 -28.64
N SER A 253 12.54 6.12 -29.03
CA SER A 253 13.75 6.21 -29.86
C SER A 253 15.06 6.05 -29.08
N HIS A 254 15.04 6.16 -27.74
CA HIS A 254 16.20 6.02 -26.87
C HIS A 254 16.16 4.69 -26.12
N LYS A 255 16.72 3.64 -26.70
CA LYS A 255 16.75 2.28 -26.14
C LYS A 255 17.21 2.20 -24.68
N ASN A 256 18.15 3.05 -24.27
CA ASN A 256 18.79 3.03 -22.95
C ASN A 256 18.27 4.12 -22.01
N GLY A 257 17.20 4.82 -22.37
CA GLY A 257 16.73 6.00 -21.63
C GLY A 257 16.42 5.73 -20.14
N GLU A 258 15.84 4.57 -19.81
CA GLU A 258 15.58 4.19 -18.43
C GLU A 258 16.87 3.92 -17.64
N THR A 259 17.84 3.27 -18.28
CA THR A 259 19.16 2.99 -17.68
C THR A 259 19.94 4.28 -17.44
N ASP A 260 19.96 5.18 -18.43
CA ASP A 260 20.62 6.48 -18.32
C ASP A 260 19.96 7.36 -17.27
N PHE A 261 18.62 7.36 -17.22
CA PHE A 261 17.89 8.07 -16.17
C PHE A 261 18.24 7.55 -14.79
N LEU A 262 18.23 6.22 -14.60
CA LEU A 262 18.58 5.60 -13.32
C LEU A 262 20.03 5.90 -12.94
N ALA A 263 20.98 5.86 -13.89
CA ALA A 263 22.38 6.19 -13.65
C ALA A 263 22.54 7.64 -13.18
N ASN A 264 21.89 8.59 -13.87
CA ASN A 264 21.93 10.01 -13.51
C ASN A 264 21.29 10.26 -12.14
N LEU A 265 20.14 9.60 -11.84
CA LEU A 265 19.48 9.70 -10.54
C LEU A 265 20.41 9.20 -9.42
N ILE A 266 21.06 8.06 -9.61
CA ILE A 266 22.02 7.50 -8.65
C ILE A 266 23.18 8.48 -8.41
N GLN A 267 23.78 9.02 -9.47
CA GLN A 267 24.87 9.99 -9.35
C GLN A 267 24.44 11.25 -8.59
N GLN A 268 23.25 11.78 -8.89
CA GLN A 268 22.72 12.95 -8.24
C GLN A 268 22.42 12.72 -6.76
N GLU A 269 21.80 11.57 -6.41
CA GLU A 269 21.28 11.33 -5.07
C GLU A 269 22.30 10.73 -4.10
N LEU A 270 23.27 9.94 -4.60
CA LEU A 270 24.33 9.35 -3.77
C LEU A 270 25.62 10.16 -3.81
N GLY A 271 25.94 10.82 -4.95
CA GLY A 271 27.11 11.69 -5.09
C GLY A 271 26.92 13.11 -4.55
N GLY A 272 25.72 13.43 -4.03
CA GLY A 272 25.42 14.73 -3.43
C GLY A 272 26.17 14.99 -2.13
N ARG A 273 26.14 16.27 -1.68
CA ARG A 273 26.76 16.69 -0.40
C ARG A 273 25.96 16.31 0.84
N ASP A 274 24.76 15.74 0.67
CA ASP A 274 23.91 15.29 1.75
C ASP A 274 24.48 13.99 2.32
N HIS A 275 24.65 13.95 3.64
CA HIS A 275 25.10 12.75 4.36
C HIS A 275 23.96 12.23 5.24
N PRO A 276 22.97 11.51 4.66
CA PRO A 276 21.94 10.88 5.47
C PRO A 276 22.52 9.74 6.30
N ASP A 277 21.81 9.31 7.35
CA ASP A 277 22.19 8.11 8.12
C ASP A 277 21.97 6.82 7.31
N ALA A 278 21.11 6.86 6.29
CA ALA A 278 20.90 5.79 5.31
C ALA A 278 20.20 6.28 4.05
N LEU A 279 20.41 5.55 2.95
CA LEU A 279 19.64 5.69 1.72
C LEU A 279 18.86 4.41 1.46
N VAL A 280 17.58 4.56 1.15
CA VAL A 280 16.65 3.44 0.91
C VAL A 280 16.04 3.59 -0.47
N PHE A 281 16.35 2.66 -1.37
CA PHE A 281 15.53 2.46 -2.56
C PHE A 281 14.28 1.67 -2.17
N ALA A 282 13.14 2.04 -2.72
CA ALA A 282 11.89 1.30 -2.56
C ALA A 282 11.12 1.25 -3.89
N GLY A 283 10.44 0.16 -4.14
CA GLY A 283 9.62 0.02 -5.35
C GLY A 283 9.64 -1.38 -5.94
N PRO A 284 8.90 -1.57 -7.03
CA PRO A 284 8.93 -2.81 -7.78
C PRO A 284 10.27 -3.00 -8.48
N LYS A 285 10.55 -4.23 -8.89
CA LYS A 285 11.77 -4.56 -9.65
C LYS A 285 11.89 -3.74 -10.92
N ALA A 286 13.07 -3.15 -11.11
CA ALA A 286 13.44 -2.40 -12.31
C ALA A 286 14.18 -3.32 -13.29
N MET A 287 13.42 -4.06 -14.10
CA MET A 287 13.95 -4.97 -15.12
C MET A 287 14.29 -4.18 -16.38
N LEU A 288 15.53 -3.67 -16.48
CA LEU A 288 16.03 -2.90 -17.60
C LEU A 288 16.69 -3.82 -18.63
N GLU A 289 16.68 -3.43 -19.90
CA GLU A 289 17.37 -4.15 -20.97
C GLU A 289 18.89 -4.19 -20.77
N GLU A 290 19.46 -3.06 -20.28
CA GLU A 290 20.87 -2.93 -19.97
C GLU A 290 21.13 -2.64 -18.49
N GLU A 291 22.28 -3.04 -18.00
CA GLU A 291 22.73 -2.74 -16.64
C GLU A 291 23.21 -1.29 -16.54
N VAL A 292 23.02 -0.67 -15.37
CA VAL A 292 23.64 0.63 -15.07
C VAL A 292 25.17 0.51 -15.23
N PRO A 293 25.80 1.36 -16.05
CA PRO A 293 27.23 1.26 -16.33
C PRO A 293 28.05 1.38 -15.04
N ARG A 294 29.00 0.46 -14.85
CA ARG A 294 29.88 0.49 -13.68
C ARG A 294 30.74 1.76 -13.61
N GLY A 295 31.02 2.40 -14.75
CA GLY A 295 31.69 3.68 -14.81
C GLY A 295 30.92 4.76 -14.06
N SER A 296 29.63 4.90 -14.38
CA SER A 296 28.72 5.86 -13.75
C SER A 296 28.59 5.62 -12.24
N LEU A 297 28.58 4.35 -11.80
CA LEU A 297 28.55 4.03 -10.36
C LEU A 297 29.85 4.37 -9.64
N LYS A 298 30.99 4.25 -10.32
CA LYS A 298 32.31 4.66 -9.74
C LYS A 298 32.45 6.17 -9.59
N GLU A 299 31.81 6.96 -10.45
CA GLU A 299 31.83 8.43 -10.38
C GLU A 299 31.12 8.97 -9.12
N VAL A 300 30.23 8.18 -8.53
CA VAL A 300 29.59 8.51 -7.23
C VAL A 300 30.63 8.58 -6.10
N GLY A 301 31.70 7.82 -6.19
CA GLY A 301 32.72 7.71 -5.14
C GLY A 301 32.33 6.76 -4.00
N ASP A 302 32.97 6.93 -2.85
CA ASP A 302 32.69 6.12 -1.66
C ASP A 302 31.43 6.64 -0.93
N VAL A 303 30.45 5.77 -0.78
CA VAL A 303 29.24 6.06 -0.01
C VAL A 303 29.46 5.66 1.45
N GLU A 304 29.46 6.66 2.34
CA GLU A 304 29.81 6.51 3.76
C GLU A 304 28.60 6.17 4.67
N TYR A 305 27.49 5.73 4.12
CA TYR A 305 26.28 5.34 4.82
C TYR A 305 25.68 4.07 4.23
N PRO A 306 24.91 3.29 4.99
CA PRO A 306 24.29 2.08 4.48
C PRO A 306 23.24 2.39 3.41
N VAL A 307 23.23 1.55 2.37
CA VAL A 307 22.29 1.60 1.26
C VAL A 307 21.41 0.37 1.31
N PHE A 308 20.10 0.56 1.20
CA PHE A 308 19.11 -0.51 1.25
C PHE A 308 18.20 -0.49 0.02
N TYR A 309 17.62 -1.65 -0.28
CA TYR A 309 16.55 -1.77 -1.26
C TYR A 309 15.39 -2.57 -0.69
N MET A 310 14.24 -1.94 -0.53
CA MET A 310 12.96 -2.56 -0.24
C MET A 310 12.28 -2.92 -1.56
N ASN A 311 12.58 -4.10 -2.07
CA ASN A 311 12.14 -4.60 -3.36
C ASN A 311 10.74 -5.19 -3.23
N TYR A 312 9.71 -4.46 -3.70
CA TYR A 312 8.35 -4.94 -3.77
C TYR A 312 8.18 -5.96 -4.90
N ASN A 313 7.90 -7.20 -4.53
CA ASN A 313 7.76 -8.30 -5.49
C ASN A 313 6.82 -9.37 -4.93
N LEU A 314 5.58 -9.40 -5.38
CA LEU A 314 4.55 -10.34 -4.92
C LEU A 314 4.83 -11.79 -5.34
N ALA A 315 5.59 -12.00 -6.40
CA ALA A 315 5.89 -13.32 -6.95
C ALA A 315 7.40 -13.54 -7.13
N PRO A 316 8.21 -13.55 -6.01
CA PRO A 316 9.66 -13.63 -6.09
C PRO A 316 10.17 -14.92 -6.75
N GLN A 317 9.39 -15.99 -6.74
CA GLN A 317 9.71 -17.24 -7.43
C GLN A 317 9.68 -17.12 -8.96
N LEU A 318 8.87 -16.21 -9.51
CA LEU A 318 8.78 -15.96 -10.97
C LEU A 318 9.89 -15.04 -11.46
N SER A 319 10.47 -14.24 -10.57
CA SER A 319 11.50 -13.26 -10.89
C SER A 319 12.63 -13.30 -9.84
N PRO A 320 13.43 -14.40 -9.76
CA PRO A 320 14.41 -14.60 -8.70
C PRO A 320 15.70 -13.79 -8.86
N TRP A 321 16.01 -13.34 -10.07
CA TRP A 321 17.25 -12.60 -10.36
C TRP A 321 17.18 -11.15 -9.91
N ARG A 322 18.36 -10.56 -9.66
CA ARG A 322 18.45 -9.15 -9.29
C ARG A 322 18.16 -8.26 -10.47
N ASP A 323 17.42 -7.23 -10.19
CA ASP A 323 17.14 -6.12 -11.11
C ASP A 323 18.26 -5.06 -11.10
N ALA A 324 18.10 -3.99 -11.86
CA ALA A 324 19.07 -2.91 -11.99
C ALA A 324 19.35 -2.19 -10.65
N ILE A 325 18.28 -1.91 -9.86
CA ILE A 325 18.41 -1.29 -8.53
C ILE A 325 19.14 -2.23 -7.57
N GLY A 326 18.76 -3.51 -7.51
CA GLY A 326 19.40 -4.50 -6.65
C GLY A 326 20.89 -4.70 -6.97
N ARG A 327 21.28 -4.65 -8.25
CA ARG A 327 22.70 -4.67 -8.67
C ARG A 327 23.44 -3.42 -8.23
N THR A 328 22.82 -2.26 -8.35
CA THR A 328 23.37 -0.98 -7.88
C THR A 328 23.60 -0.99 -6.36
N VAL A 329 22.59 -1.40 -5.60
CA VAL A 329 22.69 -1.49 -4.15
C VAL A 329 23.82 -2.45 -3.73
N ARG A 330 23.98 -3.59 -4.42
CA ARG A 330 25.09 -4.50 -4.18
C ARG A 330 26.45 -3.89 -4.51
N PHE A 331 26.56 -3.08 -5.56
CA PHE A 331 27.80 -2.37 -5.91
C PHE A 331 28.27 -1.50 -4.73
N PHE A 332 27.34 -0.80 -4.05
CA PHE A 332 27.61 -0.01 -2.84
C PHE A 332 27.62 -0.84 -1.55
N ARG A 333 27.75 -2.18 -1.64
CA ARG A 333 27.77 -3.11 -0.49
C ARG A 333 26.50 -3.04 0.37
N GLY A 334 25.40 -2.60 -0.21
CA GLY A 334 24.10 -2.48 0.46
C GLY A 334 23.36 -3.80 0.61
N SER A 335 22.18 -3.73 1.20
CA SER A 335 21.32 -4.87 1.48
C SER A 335 19.98 -4.74 0.78
N GLU A 336 19.47 -5.85 0.23
CA GLU A 336 18.19 -5.94 -0.44
C GLU A 336 17.23 -6.79 0.40
N PHE A 337 16.01 -6.30 0.58
CA PHE A 337 14.88 -6.99 1.22
C PHE A 337 13.78 -7.20 0.20
N THR A 338 13.34 -8.43 0.02
CA THR A 338 12.20 -8.75 -0.85
C THR A 338 10.91 -8.66 -0.04
N ILE A 339 10.02 -7.77 -0.45
CA ILE A 339 8.74 -7.51 0.19
C ILE A 339 7.63 -8.17 -0.63
N SER A 340 7.20 -9.34 -0.23
CA SER A 340 6.13 -10.11 -0.88
C SER A 340 4.89 -10.28 0.00
N ARG A 341 5.03 -10.05 1.30
CA ARG A 341 3.96 -10.20 2.30
C ARG A 341 4.10 -9.11 3.38
N PRO A 342 3.02 -8.80 4.12
CA PRO A 342 3.06 -7.84 5.23
C PRO A 342 4.19 -8.10 6.24
N ARG A 343 4.39 -9.35 6.63
CA ARG A 343 5.47 -9.73 7.56
C ARG A 343 6.88 -9.45 7.03
N ASP A 344 7.07 -9.56 5.70
CA ASP A 344 8.36 -9.28 5.08
C ASP A 344 8.68 -7.78 5.21
N LEU A 345 7.66 -6.91 5.05
CA LEU A 345 7.77 -5.47 5.25
C LEU A 345 8.12 -5.15 6.71
N TRP A 346 7.39 -5.73 7.67
CA TRP A 346 7.65 -5.52 9.09
C TRP A 346 9.09 -5.94 9.47
N ALA A 347 9.50 -7.15 9.06
CA ALA A 347 10.82 -7.68 9.34
C ALA A 347 11.92 -6.83 8.66
N ALA A 348 11.73 -6.45 7.38
CA ALA A 348 12.68 -5.62 6.63
C ALA A 348 12.86 -4.25 7.26
N THR A 349 11.79 -3.58 7.67
CA THR A 349 11.86 -2.28 8.35
C THR A 349 12.62 -2.40 9.67
N SER A 350 12.29 -3.40 10.49
CA SER A 350 12.96 -3.63 11.78
C SER A 350 14.46 -3.92 11.63
N ASP A 351 14.84 -4.79 10.70
CA ASP A 351 16.25 -5.15 10.44
C ASP A 351 17.02 -3.96 9.83
N MET A 352 16.43 -3.25 8.88
CA MET A 352 17.01 -2.05 8.27
C MET A 352 17.34 -1.01 9.35
N ILE A 353 16.39 -0.67 10.20
CA ILE A 353 16.60 0.32 11.26
C ILE A 353 17.65 -0.14 12.28
N ALA A 354 17.65 -1.41 12.66
CA ALA A 354 18.68 -1.96 13.55
C ALA A 354 20.10 -1.81 12.96
N ARG A 355 20.23 -2.04 11.65
CA ARG A 355 21.52 -1.89 10.93
C ARG A 355 21.94 -0.42 10.84
N ILE A 356 21.01 0.52 10.59
CA ILE A 356 21.31 1.95 10.55
C ILE A 356 21.82 2.41 11.92
N VAL A 357 21.12 2.06 13.01
CA VAL A 357 21.54 2.40 14.37
C VAL A 357 22.92 1.84 14.70
N LYS A 358 23.16 0.55 14.40
CA LYS A 358 24.46 -0.09 14.61
C LYS A 358 25.56 0.61 13.84
N PHE A 359 25.35 0.95 12.59
CA PHE A 359 26.31 1.64 11.75
C PHE A 359 26.66 3.03 12.31
N ARG A 360 25.66 3.81 12.69
CA ARG A 360 25.85 5.14 13.29
C ARG A 360 26.61 5.07 14.61
N THR A 361 26.31 4.10 15.47
CA THR A 361 27.00 3.90 16.74
C THR A 361 28.47 3.53 16.51
N SER A 362 28.76 2.63 15.58
CA SER A 362 30.13 2.24 15.24
C SER A 362 30.95 3.41 14.67
N ARG A 363 30.34 4.27 13.85
CA ARG A 363 31.01 5.45 13.28
C ARG A 363 31.35 6.49 14.36
N ARG A 364 30.45 6.71 15.32
CA ARG A 364 30.70 7.61 16.47
C ARG A 364 31.83 7.10 17.34
N ALA A 365 31.85 5.80 17.67
CA ALA A 365 32.91 5.19 18.46
C ALA A 365 34.27 5.33 17.75
N ALA A 366 34.34 5.12 16.44
CA ALA A 366 35.57 5.31 15.66
C ALA A 366 36.04 6.77 15.64
N SER A 367 35.13 7.74 15.53
CA SER A 367 35.46 9.19 15.58
C SER A 367 35.98 9.62 16.96
N THR A 368 35.41 9.07 18.06
CA THR A 368 35.87 9.37 19.43
C THR A 368 37.20 8.73 19.75
N ALA A 369 37.55 7.59 19.14
CA ALA A 369 38.82 6.91 19.32
C ALA A 369 39.97 7.55 18.50
N ALA A 370 39.65 8.39 17.51
CA ALA A 370 40.60 9.09 16.65
C ALA A 370 40.94 10.51 17.15
N GLN A 371 40.23 11.00 18.17
CA GLN A 371 40.55 12.25 18.91
C GLN A 371 41.33 11.93 20.19
#